data_9767c1f1d6351dd744eae6390b94dcce
#
_entry.id   9767c1f1d6351dd744eae6390b94dcce
#
_cell.length_a   1.000
_cell.length_b   1.000
_cell.length_c   1.000
_cell.angle_alpha   90.00
_cell.angle_beta   90.00
_cell.angle_gamma   90.00
#
_symmetry.space_group_name_H-M   'P 1'
#
loop_
_entity.id
_entity.type
_entity.pdbx_description
1 polymer ?
#
loop_
_entity_poly.entity_id
_entity_poly.type
_entity_poly.pdbx_seq_one_letter_code
_entity_poly.pdbx_strand_id
1 'polypeptide(L)'
;MKALKTLNPYFWKHRNLLFLGFLFIIASNFFIIYKVQFIGQAVDELAKTSKFGVNFKIIKNVLIFIGSSLLTGLFTFMMRQTIIVSSRKIEFELKNKIYTHYQEMSLTDYKKTTIGDLMNRLSEDVVAIRMYLGPGVMYIVNLFVLLVITSAKMLQTDWEMTLWSLLPAPILSLIIYKVSGVISKKSKIMQASQSAVSTFVTDTISGIRVVKFFAKEFYFLDNYDKKISDYKDKAINLARIEASFFTSILFVIGILNAGILYIGGQKYIDGEISIGTIANFFLYVNTLIWPFSLVGWITSVNQRAEASMQRVNEFLDMKSEIINTNFENYEIKGDIEFRNVSYIYPNTGIKALENVSFSIKSGESLAIMGKTGCGKTTIALLLCRLIDPTEGEILVDGKNLKEHNLYLYRQHIGYVPQESYLFSDTIENNIGFAIDTPNIDTIIKYAKIADVDKNIIEFKDQYHTMVGERGVMLSGGQKQRICIARALIKQPTILIFDDSLSALDSQTESNIINNINEEIKNKTIILITHRESSTERMDRILKL
;
A
#
# COMPACT_ATOMS: atom_id res chain seq x y z
N MET A 1 -8.71 4.22 19.09
CA MET A 1 -9.28 2.96 18.56
C MET A 1 -10.63 3.14 17.84
N LYS A 2 -10.94 4.34 17.35
CA LYS A 2 -12.18 4.58 16.58
C LYS A 2 -12.08 4.01 15.16
N ALA A 3 -10.91 4.15 14.52
CA ALA A 3 -10.72 3.72 13.14
C ALA A 3 -10.74 2.19 12.98
N LEU A 4 -10.22 1.44 13.93
CA LEU A 4 -10.24 -0.04 13.87
C LEU A 4 -11.66 -0.64 13.99
N LYS A 5 -12.66 0.12 14.46
CA LYS A 5 -14.05 -0.36 14.50
C LYS A 5 -14.63 -0.65 13.12
N THR A 6 -14.14 0.00 12.08
CA THR A 6 -14.54 -0.28 10.69
C THR A 6 -14.13 -1.68 10.21
N LEU A 7 -13.25 -2.37 10.96
CA LEU A 7 -12.87 -3.75 10.68
C LEU A 7 -13.88 -4.79 11.23
N ASN A 8 -14.84 -4.37 12.06
CA ASN A 8 -15.83 -5.29 12.66
C ASN A 8 -16.57 -6.16 11.64
N PRO A 9 -17.04 -5.66 10.48
CA PRO A 9 -17.69 -6.50 9.47
C PRO A 9 -16.78 -7.64 8.98
N TYR A 10 -15.48 -7.39 8.85
CA TYR A 10 -14.50 -8.41 8.44
C TYR A 10 -14.30 -9.47 9.52
N PHE A 11 -14.28 -9.08 10.80
CA PHE A 11 -14.26 -10.03 11.92
C PHE A 11 -15.48 -10.94 11.92
N TRP A 12 -16.69 -10.39 11.71
CA TRP A 12 -17.91 -11.16 11.64
C TRP A 12 -17.94 -12.12 10.44
N LYS A 13 -17.46 -11.68 9.28
CA LYS A 13 -17.37 -12.51 8.07
C LYS A 13 -16.44 -13.72 8.27
N HIS A 14 -15.33 -13.54 8.98
CA HIS A 14 -14.33 -14.60 9.22
C HIS A 14 -14.42 -15.22 10.63
N ARG A 15 -15.52 -15.00 11.36
CA ARG A 15 -15.69 -15.42 12.76
C ARG A 15 -15.41 -16.90 13.02
N ASN A 16 -15.76 -17.80 12.11
CA ASN A 16 -15.56 -19.24 12.30
C ASN A 16 -14.07 -19.61 12.35
N LEU A 17 -13.26 -19.03 11.46
CA LEU A 17 -11.81 -19.24 11.46
C LEU A 17 -11.15 -18.64 12.70
N LEU A 18 -11.60 -17.47 13.12
CA LEU A 18 -11.09 -16.80 14.32
C LEU A 18 -11.46 -17.57 15.59
N PHE A 19 -12.69 -18.09 15.69
CA PHE A 19 -13.13 -18.91 16.80
C PHE A 19 -12.34 -20.22 16.91
N LEU A 20 -12.14 -20.92 15.77
CA LEU A 20 -11.28 -22.11 15.74
C LEU A 20 -9.84 -21.78 16.15
N GLY A 21 -9.31 -20.66 15.69
CA GLY A 21 -7.98 -20.18 16.10
C GLY A 21 -7.89 -19.92 17.59
N PHE A 22 -8.93 -19.35 18.20
CA PHE A 22 -9.02 -19.16 19.66
C PHE A 22 -9.01 -20.49 20.41
N LEU A 23 -9.77 -21.49 19.96
CA LEU A 23 -9.75 -22.84 20.54
C LEU A 23 -8.36 -23.48 20.44
N PHE A 24 -7.66 -23.32 19.31
CA PHE A 24 -6.31 -23.84 19.15
C PHE A 24 -5.29 -23.10 20.03
N ILE A 25 -5.48 -21.81 20.32
CA ILE A 25 -4.67 -21.10 21.32
C ILE A 25 -4.84 -21.73 22.69
N ILE A 26 -6.08 -21.98 23.12
CA ILE A 26 -6.36 -22.61 24.42
C ILE A 26 -5.71 -23.99 24.48
N ALA A 27 -5.93 -24.83 23.46
CA ALA A 27 -5.36 -26.18 23.41
C ALA A 27 -3.82 -26.16 23.43
N SER A 28 -3.19 -25.29 22.63
CA SER A 28 -1.73 -25.16 22.62
C SER A 28 -1.18 -24.77 23.99
N ASN A 29 -1.76 -23.75 24.63
CA ASN A 29 -1.32 -23.30 25.97
C ASN A 29 -1.59 -24.35 27.05
N PHE A 30 -2.67 -25.08 26.95
CA PHE A 30 -2.93 -26.21 27.86
C PHE A 30 -1.80 -27.24 27.79
N PHE A 31 -1.40 -27.67 26.59
CA PHE A 31 -0.30 -28.63 26.44
C PHE A 31 1.07 -28.05 26.80
N ILE A 32 1.28 -26.74 26.62
CA ILE A 32 2.51 -26.07 27.10
C ILE A 32 2.64 -26.22 28.63
N ILE A 33 1.58 -25.98 29.37
CA ILE A 33 1.62 -26.06 30.85
C ILE A 33 1.52 -27.50 31.32
N TYR A 34 0.74 -28.35 30.67
CA TYR A 34 0.59 -29.75 31.00
C TYR A 34 1.94 -30.51 30.95
N LYS A 35 2.73 -30.29 29.87
CA LYS A 35 4.02 -30.97 29.73
C LYS A 35 5.03 -30.61 30.83
N VAL A 36 4.98 -29.39 31.39
CA VAL A 36 5.91 -28.95 32.47
C VAL A 36 5.74 -29.84 33.70
N GLN A 37 4.52 -30.27 34.04
CA GLN A 37 4.22 -31.13 35.17
C GLN A 37 5.00 -32.46 35.12
N PHE A 38 5.20 -33.02 33.90
CA PHE A 38 5.90 -34.29 33.74
C PHE A 38 7.43 -34.15 33.90
N ILE A 39 7.98 -32.94 33.69
CA ILE A 39 9.40 -32.66 34.01
C ILE A 39 9.58 -32.72 35.50
N GLY A 40 8.72 -32.07 36.30
CA GLY A 40 8.81 -32.15 37.77
C GLY A 40 8.66 -33.57 38.29
N GLN A 41 7.69 -34.35 37.77
CA GLN A 41 7.56 -35.76 38.16
C GLN A 41 8.78 -36.60 37.79
N ALA A 42 9.41 -36.33 36.64
CA ALA A 42 10.66 -37.02 36.28
C ALA A 42 11.81 -36.65 37.20
N VAL A 43 11.91 -35.39 37.63
CA VAL A 43 12.91 -34.91 38.59
C VAL A 43 12.68 -35.58 39.94
N ASP A 44 11.45 -35.69 40.42
CA ASP A 44 11.10 -36.36 41.68
C ASP A 44 11.47 -37.86 41.67
N GLU A 45 11.21 -38.55 40.57
CA GLU A 45 11.59 -39.97 40.44
C GLU A 45 13.11 -40.14 40.36
N LEU A 46 13.84 -39.22 39.71
CA LEU A 46 15.30 -39.22 39.71
C LEU A 46 15.89 -39.02 41.11
N ALA A 47 15.30 -38.09 41.89
CA ALA A 47 15.75 -37.83 43.25
C ALA A 47 15.56 -39.03 44.21
N LYS A 48 14.57 -39.89 43.96
CA LYS A 48 14.27 -41.10 44.73
C LYS A 48 15.13 -42.30 44.34
N THR A 49 15.71 -42.27 43.14
CA THR A 49 16.41 -43.45 42.58
C THR A 49 17.89 -43.39 42.90
N SER A 50 18.34 -44.22 43.85
CA SER A 50 19.76 -44.32 44.30
C SER A 50 20.63 -45.26 43.44
N LYS A 51 20.09 -45.94 42.43
CA LYS A 51 20.81 -46.87 41.56
C LYS A 51 20.64 -46.51 40.08
N PHE A 52 21.73 -46.57 39.32
CA PHE A 52 21.73 -46.51 37.86
C PHE A 52 20.92 -47.68 37.27
N GLY A 53 19.66 -47.44 36.95
CA GLY A 53 18.79 -48.40 36.28
C GLY A 53 17.71 -47.68 35.49
N VAL A 54 17.26 -48.28 34.37
CA VAL A 54 16.18 -47.74 33.54
C VAL A 54 14.86 -47.76 34.34
N ASN A 55 14.44 -46.60 34.82
CA ASN A 55 13.18 -46.47 35.57
C ASN A 55 12.03 -46.23 34.55
N PHE A 56 11.12 -47.20 34.43
CA PHE A 56 9.98 -47.15 33.51
C PHE A 56 9.11 -45.90 33.71
N LYS A 57 9.01 -45.40 34.96
CA LYS A 57 8.26 -44.16 35.25
C LYS A 57 8.87 -42.92 34.60
N ILE A 58 10.20 -42.82 34.59
CA ILE A 58 10.93 -41.73 33.95
C ILE A 58 10.71 -41.78 32.46
N ILE A 59 10.83 -42.97 31.83
CA ILE A 59 10.56 -43.16 30.39
C ILE A 59 9.14 -42.75 30.06
N LYS A 60 8.14 -43.16 30.84
CA LYS A 60 6.74 -42.77 30.69
C LYS A 60 6.56 -41.23 30.71
N ASN A 61 7.15 -40.55 31.69
CA ASN A 61 7.06 -39.09 31.82
C ASN A 61 7.71 -38.38 30.62
N VAL A 62 8.87 -38.88 30.16
CA VAL A 62 9.54 -38.37 28.96
C VAL A 62 8.68 -38.55 27.68
N LEU A 63 8.06 -39.73 27.53
CA LEU A 63 7.16 -39.98 26.37
C LEU A 63 5.93 -39.07 26.38
N ILE A 64 5.32 -38.84 27.56
CA ILE A 64 4.20 -37.91 27.72
C ILE A 64 4.65 -36.46 27.42
N PHE A 65 5.84 -36.06 27.87
CA PHE A 65 6.41 -34.76 27.56
C PHE A 65 6.62 -34.57 26.06
N ILE A 66 7.17 -35.57 25.36
CA ILE A 66 7.37 -35.55 23.89
C ILE A 66 6.00 -35.47 23.19
N GLY A 67 5.08 -36.35 23.56
CA GLY A 67 3.71 -36.35 22.98
C GLY A 67 2.99 -35.01 23.16
N SER A 68 3.07 -34.44 24.39
CA SER A 68 2.50 -33.12 24.67
C SER A 68 3.20 -32.00 23.87
N SER A 69 4.50 -32.13 23.64
CA SER A 69 5.27 -31.16 22.82
C SER A 69 4.86 -31.24 21.34
N LEU A 70 4.63 -32.43 20.81
CA LEU A 70 4.10 -32.63 19.45
C LEU A 70 2.69 -32.04 19.30
N LEU A 71 1.80 -32.28 20.28
CA LEU A 71 0.46 -31.68 20.31
C LEU A 71 0.53 -30.15 20.40
N THR A 72 1.43 -29.59 21.22
CA THR A 72 1.67 -28.15 21.25
C THR A 72 2.07 -27.61 19.88
N GLY A 73 2.98 -28.29 19.18
CA GLY A 73 3.41 -27.92 17.83
C GLY A 73 2.25 -27.97 16.83
N LEU A 74 1.45 -29.05 16.86
CA LEU A 74 0.29 -29.22 16.01
C LEU A 74 -0.76 -28.10 16.23
N PHE A 75 -1.14 -27.83 17.48
CA PHE A 75 -2.13 -26.78 17.77
C PHE A 75 -1.57 -25.39 17.48
N THR A 76 -0.30 -25.14 17.69
CA THR A 76 0.36 -23.88 17.27
C THR A 76 0.32 -23.71 15.74
N PHE A 77 0.56 -24.78 15.00
CA PHE A 77 0.42 -24.75 13.54
C PHE A 77 -1.03 -24.45 13.12
N MET A 78 -2.00 -25.16 13.68
CA MET A 78 -3.44 -24.96 13.39
C MET A 78 -3.90 -23.53 13.74
N MET A 79 -3.46 -22.98 14.87
CA MET A 79 -3.70 -21.60 15.28
C MET A 79 -3.22 -20.61 14.22
N ARG A 80 -1.99 -20.81 13.70
CA ARG A 80 -1.44 -19.96 12.63
C ARG A 80 -2.23 -20.11 11.33
N GLN A 81 -2.60 -21.33 10.96
CA GLN A 81 -3.39 -21.59 9.74
C GLN A 81 -4.81 -20.99 9.81
N THR A 82 -5.35 -20.75 10.97
CA THR A 82 -6.66 -20.12 11.12
C THR A 82 -6.56 -18.60 11.20
N ILE A 83 -5.84 -18.06 12.18
CA ILE A 83 -5.81 -16.61 12.45
C ILE A 83 -5.01 -15.85 11.39
N ILE A 84 -3.81 -16.33 11.01
CA ILE A 84 -2.98 -15.63 10.02
C ILE A 84 -3.60 -15.74 8.63
N VAL A 85 -4.17 -16.90 8.26
CA VAL A 85 -4.86 -17.04 6.98
C VAL A 85 -6.10 -16.12 6.92
N SER A 86 -6.85 -16.00 8.01
CA SER A 86 -7.97 -15.05 8.10
C SER A 86 -7.49 -13.61 7.86
N SER A 87 -6.39 -13.19 8.50
CA SER A 87 -5.83 -11.84 8.30
C SER A 87 -5.36 -11.60 6.85
N ARG A 88 -4.85 -12.62 6.16
CA ARG A 88 -4.49 -12.54 4.74
C ARG A 88 -5.70 -12.40 3.81
N LYS A 89 -6.79 -13.08 4.13
CA LYS A 89 -8.06 -12.91 3.38
C LYS A 89 -8.59 -11.49 3.53
N ILE A 90 -8.54 -10.93 4.75
CA ILE A 90 -8.96 -9.55 5.00
C ILE A 90 -8.02 -8.55 4.29
N GLU A 91 -6.71 -8.78 4.28
CA GLU A 91 -5.74 -8.00 3.50
C GLU A 91 -6.13 -7.95 2.02
N PHE A 92 -6.43 -9.10 1.43
CA PHE A 92 -6.85 -9.19 0.03
C PHE A 92 -8.15 -8.40 -0.23
N GLU A 93 -9.16 -8.54 0.63
CA GLU A 93 -10.42 -7.81 0.51
C GLU A 93 -10.23 -6.29 0.62
N LEU A 94 -9.39 -5.83 1.55
CA LEU A 94 -9.06 -4.41 1.70
C LEU A 94 -8.31 -3.87 0.49
N LYS A 95 -7.33 -4.61 -0.04
CA LYS A 95 -6.60 -4.22 -1.25
C LYS A 95 -7.53 -4.08 -2.44
N ASN A 96 -8.42 -5.04 -2.64
CA ASN A 96 -9.40 -4.98 -3.72
C ASN A 96 -10.32 -3.77 -3.56
N LYS A 97 -10.83 -3.52 -2.33
CA LYS A 97 -11.69 -2.37 -2.07
C LYS A 97 -10.99 -1.04 -2.35
N ILE A 98 -9.73 -0.90 -1.91
CA ILE A 98 -8.91 0.28 -2.17
C ILE A 98 -8.66 0.45 -3.67
N TYR A 99 -8.31 -0.65 -4.37
CA TYR A 99 -8.04 -0.60 -5.80
C TYR A 99 -9.29 -0.25 -6.62
N THR A 100 -10.46 -0.82 -6.29
CA THR A 100 -11.73 -0.44 -6.91
C THR A 100 -12.02 1.05 -6.70
N HIS A 101 -11.80 1.54 -5.48
CA HIS A 101 -12.01 2.94 -5.18
C HIS A 101 -11.06 3.87 -5.97
N TYR A 102 -9.80 3.45 -6.23
CA TYR A 102 -8.91 4.18 -7.13
C TYR A 102 -9.51 4.34 -8.54
N GLN A 103 -10.17 3.31 -9.08
CA GLN A 103 -10.78 3.40 -10.42
C GLN A 103 -11.98 4.35 -10.47
N GLU A 104 -12.65 4.58 -9.33
CA GLU A 104 -13.83 5.45 -9.22
C GLU A 104 -13.48 6.93 -8.99
N MET A 105 -12.25 7.24 -8.58
CA MET A 105 -11.81 8.60 -8.25
C MET A 105 -11.64 9.47 -9.50
N SER A 106 -11.93 10.77 -9.35
CA SER A 106 -11.73 11.77 -10.41
C SER A 106 -10.27 12.19 -10.55
N LEU A 107 -9.92 12.78 -11.71
CA LEU A 107 -8.57 13.34 -11.92
C LEU A 107 -8.22 14.43 -10.89
N THR A 108 -9.21 15.19 -10.44
CA THR A 108 -9.04 16.23 -9.41
C THR A 108 -8.59 15.63 -8.10
N ASP A 109 -9.13 14.46 -7.72
CA ASP A 109 -8.79 13.77 -6.47
C ASP A 109 -7.36 13.22 -6.52
N TYR A 110 -6.93 12.69 -7.67
CA TYR A 110 -5.54 12.27 -7.87
C TYR A 110 -4.53 13.42 -7.73
N LYS A 111 -4.91 14.64 -8.14
CA LYS A 111 -4.06 15.83 -7.98
C LYS A 111 -3.94 16.33 -6.54
N LYS A 112 -4.85 15.92 -5.64
CA LYS A 112 -4.81 16.26 -4.20
C LYS A 112 -3.81 15.38 -3.42
N THR A 113 -3.44 14.22 -3.93
CA THR A 113 -2.58 13.22 -3.27
C THR A 113 -1.37 12.87 -4.12
N THR A 114 -0.26 12.53 -3.49
CA THR A 114 0.92 12.04 -4.25
C THR A 114 0.75 10.57 -4.61
N ILE A 115 1.34 10.13 -5.72
CA ILE A 115 1.36 8.71 -6.13
C ILE A 115 1.98 7.84 -5.02
N GLY A 116 3.00 8.36 -4.33
CA GLY A 116 3.64 7.67 -3.20
C GLY A 116 2.66 7.41 -2.04
N ASP A 117 1.81 8.39 -1.69
CA ASP A 117 0.79 8.21 -0.65
C ASP A 117 -0.25 7.16 -1.03
N LEU A 118 -0.69 7.17 -2.30
CA LEU A 118 -1.63 6.16 -2.81
C LEU A 118 -1.03 4.76 -2.73
N MET A 119 0.22 4.60 -3.19
CA MET A 119 0.93 3.32 -3.11
C MET A 119 1.15 2.85 -1.67
N ASN A 120 1.47 3.77 -0.74
CA ASN A 120 1.63 3.45 0.68
C ASN A 120 0.34 2.92 1.30
N ARG A 121 -0.83 3.46 0.91
CA ARG A 121 -2.13 2.95 1.40
C ARG A 121 -2.37 1.51 0.99
N LEU A 122 -2.07 1.17 -0.28
CA LEU A 122 -2.26 -0.19 -0.80
C LEU A 122 -1.23 -1.20 -0.27
N SER A 123 -0.02 -0.74 0.05
CA SER A 123 1.09 -1.59 0.49
C SER A 123 1.28 -1.57 2.01
N GLU A 124 1.86 -0.49 2.56
CA GLU A 124 2.30 -0.44 3.96
C GLU A 124 1.13 -0.35 4.95
N ASP A 125 0.11 0.49 4.66
CA ASP A 125 -1.01 0.67 5.56
C ASP A 125 -1.83 -0.62 5.69
N VAL A 126 -2.13 -1.30 4.59
CA VAL A 126 -2.85 -2.58 4.64
C VAL A 126 -2.03 -3.66 5.33
N VAL A 127 -0.69 -3.66 5.16
CA VAL A 127 0.19 -4.59 5.90
C VAL A 127 0.18 -4.29 7.40
N ALA A 128 0.19 -3.03 7.82
CA ALA A 128 0.09 -2.65 9.23
C ALA A 128 -1.23 -3.11 9.86
N ILE A 129 -2.34 -2.94 9.14
CA ILE A 129 -3.67 -3.44 9.55
C ILE A 129 -3.66 -4.97 9.65
N ARG A 130 -3.10 -5.67 8.69
CA ARG A 130 -2.96 -7.13 8.71
C ARG A 130 -2.13 -7.62 9.90
N MET A 131 -1.02 -6.93 10.22
CA MET A 131 -0.19 -7.27 11.37
C MET A 131 -0.97 -7.17 12.69
N TYR A 132 -1.90 -6.24 12.80
CA TYR A 132 -2.82 -6.17 13.93
C TYR A 132 -3.84 -7.31 13.92
N LEU A 133 -4.53 -7.55 12.79
CA LEU A 133 -5.58 -8.55 12.67
C LEU A 133 -5.08 -10.00 12.84
N GLY A 134 -3.87 -10.29 12.42
CA GLY A 134 -3.25 -11.61 12.53
C GLY A 134 -2.37 -11.73 13.78
N PRO A 135 -1.08 -11.44 13.67
CA PRO A 135 -0.15 -11.58 14.79
C PRO A 135 -0.54 -10.79 16.04
N GLY A 136 -1.05 -9.55 15.88
CA GLY A 136 -1.43 -8.69 17.01
C GLY A 136 -2.52 -9.34 17.86
N VAL A 137 -3.65 -9.66 17.25
CA VAL A 137 -4.78 -10.32 17.94
C VAL A 137 -4.35 -11.68 18.48
N MET A 138 -3.62 -12.47 17.69
CA MET A 138 -3.13 -13.78 18.09
C MET A 138 -2.28 -13.71 19.38
N TYR A 139 -1.30 -12.80 19.46
CA TYR A 139 -0.43 -12.69 20.62
C TYR A 139 -1.13 -12.06 21.84
N ILE A 140 -2.09 -11.14 21.64
CA ILE A 140 -2.91 -10.62 22.74
C ILE A 140 -3.69 -11.74 23.41
N VAL A 141 -4.41 -12.53 22.61
CA VAL A 141 -5.21 -13.65 23.10
C VAL A 141 -4.30 -14.71 23.74
N ASN A 142 -3.18 -15.04 23.08
CA ASN A 142 -2.22 -16.01 23.60
C ASN A 142 -1.64 -15.60 24.96
N LEU A 143 -1.24 -14.33 25.13
CA LEU A 143 -0.76 -13.79 26.40
C LEU A 143 -1.80 -13.97 27.51
N PHE A 144 -3.05 -13.56 27.24
CA PHE A 144 -4.13 -13.67 28.24
C PHE A 144 -4.40 -15.13 28.62
N VAL A 145 -4.55 -16.01 27.63
CA VAL A 145 -4.83 -17.44 27.87
C VAL A 145 -3.69 -18.12 28.62
N LEU A 146 -2.44 -17.87 28.20
CA LEU A 146 -1.26 -18.44 28.85
C LEU A 146 -1.16 -17.98 30.31
N LEU A 147 -1.35 -16.68 30.57
CA LEU A 147 -1.31 -16.12 31.92
C LEU A 147 -2.36 -16.75 32.81
N VAL A 148 -3.62 -16.89 32.34
CA VAL A 148 -4.71 -17.49 33.11
C VAL A 148 -4.40 -18.96 33.42
N ILE A 149 -4.03 -19.77 32.42
CA ILE A 149 -3.77 -21.21 32.61
C ILE A 149 -2.55 -21.42 33.51
N THR A 150 -1.47 -20.66 33.31
CA THR A 150 -0.24 -20.80 34.13
C THR A 150 -0.52 -20.41 35.57
N SER A 151 -1.15 -19.25 35.83
CA SER A 151 -1.47 -18.77 37.17
C SER A 151 -2.40 -19.74 37.91
N ALA A 152 -3.45 -20.25 37.21
CA ALA A 152 -4.37 -21.23 37.80
C ALA A 152 -3.64 -22.51 38.18
N LYS A 153 -2.70 -23.00 37.36
CA LYS A 153 -1.92 -24.19 37.64
C LYS A 153 -0.93 -23.98 38.80
N MET A 154 -0.27 -22.83 38.86
CA MET A 154 0.63 -22.47 39.96
C MET A 154 -0.13 -22.39 41.28
N LEU A 155 -1.30 -21.73 41.33
CA LEU A 155 -2.17 -21.63 42.52
C LEU A 155 -2.64 -22.99 43.02
N GLN A 156 -2.99 -23.93 42.11
CA GLN A 156 -3.36 -25.30 42.47
C GLN A 156 -2.19 -26.09 43.07
N THR A 157 -0.95 -25.72 42.73
CA THR A 157 0.24 -26.46 43.21
C THR A 157 0.71 -25.94 44.56
N ASP A 158 0.94 -24.62 44.68
CA ASP A 158 1.28 -23.95 45.95
C ASP A 158 0.95 -22.47 45.84
N TRP A 159 0.04 -21.99 46.69
CA TRP A 159 -0.47 -20.60 46.61
C TRP A 159 0.61 -19.57 47.06
N GLU A 160 1.43 -19.93 48.05
CA GLU A 160 2.45 -19.03 48.59
C GLU A 160 3.60 -18.84 47.59
N MET A 161 4.12 -19.93 47.02
CA MET A 161 5.11 -19.86 45.95
C MET A 161 4.58 -19.08 44.74
N THR A 162 3.27 -19.21 44.42
CA THR A 162 2.64 -18.46 43.35
C THR A 162 2.64 -16.98 43.63
N LEU A 163 2.28 -16.57 44.85
CA LEU A 163 2.26 -15.16 45.22
C LEU A 163 3.66 -14.53 45.08
N TRP A 164 4.69 -15.20 45.62
CA TRP A 164 6.09 -14.75 45.50
C TRP A 164 6.57 -14.71 44.05
N SER A 165 6.18 -15.69 43.24
CA SER A 165 6.56 -15.75 41.81
C SER A 165 5.89 -14.67 40.97
N LEU A 166 4.65 -14.24 41.28
CA LEU A 166 3.92 -13.25 40.54
C LEU A 166 4.07 -11.82 41.09
N LEU A 167 4.49 -11.65 42.34
CA LEU A 167 4.66 -10.34 42.99
C LEU A 167 5.56 -9.36 42.21
N PRO A 168 6.65 -9.79 41.55
CA PRO A 168 7.47 -8.89 40.74
C PRO A 168 6.89 -8.59 39.35
N ALA A 169 5.86 -9.28 38.88
CA ALA A 169 5.26 -9.04 37.56
C ALA A 169 4.74 -7.61 37.39
N PRO A 170 4.06 -6.98 38.37
CA PRO A 170 3.70 -5.55 38.29
C PRO A 170 4.91 -4.64 38.16
N ILE A 171 6.00 -4.94 38.90
CA ILE A 171 7.25 -4.15 38.85
C ILE A 171 7.87 -4.27 37.45
N LEU A 172 7.94 -5.46 36.89
CA LEU A 172 8.37 -5.69 35.51
C LEU A 172 7.51 -4.90 34.52
N SER A 173 6.19 -4.94 34.67
CA SER A 173 5.27 -4.20 33.81
C SER A 173 5.52 -2.70 33.85
N LEU A 174 5.80 -2.14 35.01
CA LEU A 174 6.14 -0.71 35.17
C LEU A 174 7.49 -0.36 34.53
N ILE A 175 8.50 -1.21 34.68
CA ILE A 175 9.81 -1.03 34.04
C ILE A 175 9.65 -1.08 32.53
N ILE A 176 8.95 -2.10 32.00
CA ILE A 176 8.69 -2.26 30.57
C ILE A 176 7.96 -1.01 30.02
N TYR A 177 6.92 -0.54 30.70
CA TYR A 177 6.15 0.64 30.27
C TYR A 177 7.01 1.92 30.20
N LYS A 178 7.78 2.22 31.25
CA LYS A 178 8.65 3.41 31.29
C LYS A 178 9.75 3.35 30.23
N VAL A 179 10.45 2.23 30.12
CA VAL A 179 11.58 2.08 29.21
C VAL A 179 11.10 2.02 27.75
N SER A 180 9.98 1.36 27.47
CA SER A 180 9.37 1.38 26.14
C SER A 180 9.04 2.80 25.67
N GLY A 181 8.59 3.67 26.57
CA GLY A 181 8.38 5.08 26.27
C GLY A 181 9.66 5.81 25.85
N VAL A 182 10.78 5.55 26.57
CA VAL A 182 12.10 6.12 26.23
C VAL A 182 12.61 5.58 24.90
N ILE A 183 12.53 4.25 24.69
CA ILE A 183 12.91 3.60 23.42
C ILE A 183 12.11 4.19 22.26
N SER A 184 10.78 4.33 22.39
CA SER A 184 9.93 4.91 21.36
C SER A 184 10.35 6.34 20.99
N LYS A 185 10.64 7.20 22.00
CA LYS A 185 11.10 8.58 21.79
C LYS A 185 12.45 8.62 21.06
N LYS A 186 13.41 7.79 21.49
CA LYS A 186 14.75 7.73 20.86
C LYS A 186 14.71 7.12 19.48
N SER A 187 13.87 6.11 19.25
CA SER A 187 13.63 5.53 17.93
C SER A 187 13.08 6.57 16.94
N LYS A 188 12.13 7.43 17.34
CA LYS A 188 11.64 8.53 16.49
C LYS A 188 12.74 9.51 16.11
N ILE A 189 13.63 9.86 17.07
CA ILE A 189 14.76 10.76 16.80
C ILE A 189 15.75 10.12 15.81
N MET A 190 16.05 8.84 15.98
CA MET A 190 16.91 8.08 15.08
C MET A 190 16.29 7.97 13.68
N GLN A 191 14.99 7.65 13.58
CA GLN A 191 14.26 7.59 12.30
C GLN A 191 14.24 8.93 11.58
N ALA A 192 14.06 10.05 12.28
CA ALA A 192 14.13 11.38 11.67
C ALA A 192 15.52 11.67 11.07
N SER A 193 16.60 11.25 11.77
CA SER A 193 17.96 11.38 11.25
C SER A 193 18.21 10.47 10.04
N GLN A 194 17.69 9.24 10.08
CA GLN A 194 17.73 8.30 8.96
C GLN A 194 17.02 8.86 7.72
N SER A 195 15.83 9.45 7.90
CA SER A 195 15.10 10.11 6.82
C SER A 195 15.90 11.26 6.21
N ALA A 196 16.58 12.07 7.04
CA ALA A 196 17.42 13.18 6.56
C ALA A 196 18.62 12.68 5.73
N VAL A 197 19.21 11.53 6.09
CA VAL A 197 20.26 10.87 5.29
C VAL A 197 19.67 10.37 3.97
N SER A 198 18.54 9.65 4.01
CA SER A 198 17.89 9.10 2.81
C SER A 198 17.49 10.18 1.82
N THR A 199 16.87 11.28 2.31
CA THR A 199 16.53 12.44 1.45
C THR A 199 17.76 13.02 0.80
N PHE A 200 18.83 13.25 1.57
CA PHE A 200 20.07 13.80 1.03
C PHE A 200 20.70 12.91 -0.06
N VAL A 201 20.70 11.59 0.16
CA VAL A 201 21.21 10.62 -0.83
C VAL A 201 20.35 10.63 -2.10
N THR A 202 19.00 10.63 -1.94
CA THR A 202 18.07 10.68 -3.07
C THR A 202 18.26 11.95 -3.89
N ASP A 203 18.38 13.11 -3.24
CA ASP A 203 18.61 14.39 -3.90
C ASP A 203 19.96 14.41 -4.64
N THR A 204 21.02 13.87 -4.01
CA THR A 204 22.35 13.78 -4.61
C THR A 204 22.34 12.89 -5.86
N ILE A 205 21.69 11.71 -5.79
CA ILE A 205 21.60 10.78 -6.92
C ILE A 205 20.75 11.38 -8.05
N SER A 206 19.63 11.99 -7.71
CA SER A 206 18.75 12.66 -8.69
C SER A 206 19.45 13.81 -9.39
N GLY A 207 20.28 14.56 -8.63
CA GLY A 207 21.10 15.68 -9.14
C GLY A 207 22.50 15.29 -9.57
N ILE A 208 22.84 14.01 -9.74
CA ILE A 208 24.24 13.55 -9.93
C ILE A 208 24.94 14.21 -11.12
N ARG A 209 24.20 14.48 -12.20
CA ARG A 209 24.75 15.19 -13.36
C ARG A 209 25.23 16.59 -13.00
N VAL A 210 24.49 17.30 -12.15
CA VAL A 210 24.85 18.63 -11.66
C VAL A 210 26.07 18.55 -10.75
N VAL A 211 26.08 17.59 -9.81
CA VAL A 211 27.22 17.36 -8.91
C VAL A 211 28.49 17.11 -9.71
N LYS A 212 28.41 16.23 -10.73
CA LYS A 212 29.53 15.91 -11.62
C LYS A 212 29.96 17.09 -12.47
N PHE A 213 29.00 17.81 -13.07
CA PHE A 213 29.31 18.95 -13.93
C PHE A 213 30.07 20.08 -13.19
N PHE A 214 29.68 20.33 -11.93
CA PHE A 214 30.32 21.35 -11.10
C PHE A 214 31.49 20.84 -10.24
N ALA A 215 31.92 19.57 -10.39
CA ALA A 215 32.98 18.92 -9.62
C ALA A 215 32.83 19.13 -8.09
N LYS A 216 31.61 18.91 -7.56
CA LYS A 216 31.26 19.13 -6.15
C LYS A 216 31.19 17.83 -5.31
N GLU A 217 31.78 16.73 -5.77
CA GLU A 217 31.75 15.44 -5.10
C GLU A 217 32.25 15.52 -3.65
N PHE A 218 33.38 16.19 -3.41
CA PHE A 218 33.95 16.34 -2.07
C PHE A 218 33.03 17.11 -1.12
N TYR A 219 32.34 18.14 -1.60
CA TYR A 219 31.37 18.88 -0.80
C TYR A 219 30.20 18.01 -0.38
N PHE A 220 29.69 17.18 -1.30
CA PHE A 220 28.60 16.26 -0.99
C PHE A 220 29.05 15.12 -0.08
N LEU A 221 30.28 14.62 -0.21
CA LEU A 221 30.86 13.62 0.71
C LEU A 221 31.00 14.16 2.14
N ASP A 222 31.54 15.35 2.32
CA ASP A 222 31.65 15.97 3.66
C ASP A 222 30.29 16.18 4.33
N ASN A 223 29.29 16.62 3.58
CA ASN A 223 27.94 16.78 4.09
C ASN A 223 27.27 15.42 4.42
N TYR A 224 27.53 14.39 3.63
CA TYR A 224 27.08 13.04 3.91
C TYR A 224 27.71 12.50 5.20
N ASP A 225 29.02 12.67 5.36
CA ASP A 225 29.74 12.21 6.56
C ASP A 225 29.22 12.85 7.84
N LYS A 226 28.86 14.13 7.81
CA LYS A 226 28.22 14.83 8.94
C LYS A 226 26.86 14.22 9.28
N LYS A 227 26.01 13.98 8.27
CA LYS A 227 24.68 13.42 8.46
C LYS A 227 24.71 11.97 8.93
N ILE A 228 25.59 11.14 8.35
CA ILE A 228 25.70 9.73 8.73
C ILE A 228 26.33 9.56 10.13
N SER A 229 27.23 10.47 10.53
CA SER A 229 27.78 10.48 11.89
C SER A 229 26.70 10.83 12.94
N ASP A 230 25.86 11.83 12.66
CA ASP A 230 24.71 12.15 13.52
C ASP A 230 23.73 10.98 13.66
N TYR A 231 23.42 10.31 12.53
CA TYR A 231 22.59 9.09 12.54
C TYR A 231 23.23 7.97 13.37
N LYS A 232 24.54 7.71 13.17
CA LYS A 232 25.30 6.69 13.90
C LYS A 232 25.22 6.93 15.41
N ASP A 233 25.42 8.16 15.87
CA ASP A 233 25.42 8.48 17.30
C ASP A 233 24.02 8.27 17.92
N LYS A 234 22.96 8.62 17.21
CA LYS A 234 21.58 8.37 17.64
C LYS A 234 21.23 6.89 17.64
N ALA A 235 21.70 6.13 16.64
CA ALA A 235 21.51 4.68 16.56
C ALA A 235 22.25 3.94 17.69
N ILE A 236 23.49 4.33 17.99
CA ILE A 236 24.25 3.76 19.12
C ILE A 236 23.56 4.08 20.45
N ASN A 237 23.06 5.31 20.62
CA ASN A 237 22.33 5.67 21.84
C ASN A 237 21.06 4.83 22.02
N LEU A 238 20.30 4.58 20.95
CA LEU A 238 19.15 3.70 20.98
C LEU A 238 19.56 2.28 21.37
N ALA A 239 20.56 1.73 20.68
CA ALA A 239 21.06 0.37 20.92
C ALA A 239 21.55 0.15 22.36
N ARG A 240 22.19 1.16 22.98
CA ARG A 240 22.60 1.12 24.39
C ARG A 240 21.41 1.00 25.35
N ILE A 241 20.33 1.78 25.07
CA ILE A 241 19.11 1.73 25.88
C ILE A 241 18.41 0.37 25.73
N GLU A 242 18.32 -0.15 24.51
CA GLU A 242 17.74 -1.47 24.23
C GLU A 242 18.53 -2.60 24.90
N ALA A 243 19.87 -2.55 24.83
CA ALA A 243 20.73 -3.51 25.50
C ALA A 243 20.55 -3.45 27.03
N SER A 244 20.55 -2.25 27.62
CA SER A 244 20.32 -2.07 29.06
C SER A 244 18.96 -2.56 29.50
N PHE A 245 17.93 -2.36 28.68
CA PHE A 245 16.57 -2.83 28.93
C PHE A 245 16.52 -4.36 28.97
N PHE A 246 17.09 -5.02 27.97
CA PHE A 246 17.12 -6.48 27.91
C PHE A 246 17.88 -7.06 29.11
N THR A 247 19.05 -6.50 29.46
CA THR A 247 19.82 -6.90 30.61
C THR A 247 19.04 -6.72 31.92
N SER A 248 18.29 -5.62 32.08
CA SER A 248 17.47 -5.38 33.27
C SER A 248 16.34 -6.42 33.40
N ILE A 249 15.72 -6.82 32.30
CA ILE A 249 14.73 -7.90 32.33
C ILE A 249 15.37 -9.20 32.78
N LEU A 250 16.52 -9.60 32.23
CA LEU A 250 17.22 -10.81 32.63
C LEU A 250 17.62 -10.80 34.10
N PHE A 251 18.04 -9.64 34.62
CA PHE A 251 18.40 -9.48 36.04
C PHE A 251 17.20 -9.69 36.97
N VAL A 252 16.05 -9.10 36.64
CA VAL A 252 14.82 -9.30 37.44
C VAL A 252 14.37 -10.76 37.41
N ILE A 253 14.47 -11.41 36.24
CA ILE A 253 14.18 -12.85 36.11
C ILE A 253 15.13 -13.69 36.95
N GLY A 254 16.43 -13.34 36.98
CA GLY A 254 17.43 -13.98 37.84
C GLY A 254 17.05 -13.90 39.32
N ILE A 255 16.61 -12.72 39.78
CA ILE A 255 16.13 -12.53 41.18
C ILE A 255 14.89 -13.39 41.44
N LEU A 256 13.91 -13.43 40.49
CA LEU A 256 12.74 -14.28 40.61
C LEU A 256 13.08 -15.75 40.76
N ASN A 257 13.96 -16.24 39.89
CA ASN A 257 14.40 -17.62 39.93
C ASN A 257 15.16 -17.94 41.23
N ALA A 258 16.01 -17.03 41.73
CA ALA A 258 16.67 -17.16 43.02
C ALA A 258 15.66 -17.20 44.18
N GLY A 259 14.62 -16.36 44.14
CA GLY A 259 13.53 -16.36 45.12
C GLY A 259 12.75 -17.69 45.13
N ILE A 260 12.43 -18.23 43.95
CA ILE A 260 11.79 -19.57 43.82
C ILE A 260 12.66 -20.66 44.43
N LEU A 261 13.98 -20.64 44.18
CA LEU A 261 14.90 -21.61 44.72
C LEU A 261 15.02 -21.47 46.25
N TYR A 262 15.06 -20.25 46.78
CA TYR A 262 15.16 -20.00 48.21
C TYR A 262 13.91 -20.46 48.98
N ILE A 263 12.73 -19.95 48.57
CA ILE A 263 11.45 -20.26 49.23
C ILE A 263 11.07 -21.74 49.01
N GLY A 264 11.22 -22.22 47.77
CA GLY A 264 10.96 -23.60 47.44
C GLY A 264 11.91 -24.55 48.14
N GLY A 265 13.20 -24.15 48.32
CA GLY A 265 14.18 -24.90 49.07
C GLY A 265 13.83 -25.03 50.57
N GLN A 266 13.34 -23.96 51.20
CA GLN A 266 12.85 -24.01 52.59
C GLN A 266 11.65 -24.96 52.72
N LYS A 267 10.61 -24.81 51.87
CA LYS A 267 9.46 -25.70 51.88
C LYS A 267 9.81 -27.15 51.58
N TYR A 268 10.83 -27.40 50.77
CA TYR A 268 11.34 -28.75 50.54
C TYR A 268 11.98 -29.34 51.77
N ILE A 269 12.79 -28.57 52.52
CA ILE A 269 13.42 -29.01 53.77
C ILE A 269 12.34 -29.30 54.83
N ASP A 270 11.27 -28.49 54.89
CA ASP A 270 10.11 -28.68 55.76
C ASP A 270 9.21 -29.84 55.33
N GLY A 271 9.49 -30.47 54.18
CA GLY A 271 8.73 -31.61 53.65
C GLY A 271 7.38 -31.27 53.04
N GLU A 272 7.08 -29.98 52.80
CA GLU A 272 5.80 -29.52 52.25
C GLU A 272 5.68 -29.75 50.74
N ILE A 273 6.78 -29.63 49.99
CA ILE A 273 6.83 -29.77 48.52
C ILE A 273 7.97 -30.67 48.08
N SER A 274 7.89 -31.13 46.80
CA SER A 274 8.96 -31.93 46.18
C SER A 274 9.95 -31.05 45.40
N ILE A 275 11.15 -31.59 45.11
CA ILE A 275 12.13 -30.94 44.22
C ILE A 275 11.52 -30.68 42.82
N GLY A 276 10.72 -31.62 42.32
CA GLY A 276 10.01 -31.48 41.06
C GLY A 276 9.02 -30.31 41.04
N THR A 277 8.42 -29.97 42.18
CA THR A 277 7.58 -28.77 42.32
C THR A 277 8.39 -27.50 42.08
N ILE A 278 9.60 -27.39 42.67
CA ILE A 278 10.51 -26.25 42.46
C ILE A 278 10.86 -26.15 40.97
N ALA A 279 11.21 -27.25 40.32
CA ALA A 279 11.52 -27.31 38.90
C ALA A 279 10.32 -26.84 38.04
N ASN A 280 9.10 -27.23 38.40
CA ASN A 280 7.89 -26.78 37.70
C ASN A 280 7.70 -25.27 37.84
N PHE A 281 7.81 -24.68 39.02
CA PHE A 281 7.70 -23.25 39.24
C PHE A 281 8.71 -22.46 38.44
N PHE A 282 9.95 -22.92 38.40
CA PHE A 282 11.01 -22.34 37.59
C PHE A 282 10.63 -22.31 36.09
N LEU A 283 10.08 -23.40 35.57
CA LEU A 283 9.65 -23.50 34.19
C LEU A 283 8.40 -22.65 33.90
N TYR A 284 7.43 -22.59 34.83
CA TYR A 284 6.24 -21.76 34.68
C TYR A 284 6.60 -20.28 34.58
N VAL A 285 7.45 -19.78 35.45
CA VAL A 285 7.91 -18.38 35.44
C VAL A 285 8.65 -18.07 34.13
N ASN A 286 9.59 -18.94 33.72
CA ASN A 286 10.33 -18.75 32.48
C ASN A 286 9.40 -18.79 31.23
N THR A 287 8.32 -19.55 31.26
CA THR A 287 7.32 -19.57 30.17
C THR A 287 6.57 -18.24 30.02
N LEU A 288 6.40 -17.48 31.11
CA LEU A 288 5.72 -16.19 31.11
C LEU A 288 6.58 -15.02 30.60
N ILE A 289 7.91 -15.17 30.53
CA ILE A 289 8.83 -14.09 30.15
C ILE A 289 8.58 -13.58 28.74
N TRP A 290 8.54 -14.49 27.78
CA TRP A 290 8.36 -14.14 26.36
C TRP A 290 7.07 -13.35 26.08
N PRO A 291 5.89 -13.76 26.58
CA PRO A 291 4.66 -12.99 26.41
C PRO A 291 4.72 -11.58 26.99
N PHE A 292 5.33 -11.39 28.18
CA PHE A 292 5.48 -10.05 28.74
C PHE A 292 6.39 -9.15 27.90
N SER A 293 7.43 -9.71 27.29
CA SER A 293 8.32 -8.96 26.40
C SER A 293 7.60 -8.46 25.14
N LEU A 294 6.53 -9.13 24.71
CA LEU A 294 5.76 -8.75 23.52
C LEU A 294 4.76 -7.60 23.74
N VAL A 295 4.46 -7.22 25.00
CA VAL A 295 3.44 -6.17 25.27
C VAL A 295 3.79 -4.84 24.59
N GLY A 296 5.05 -4.44 24.60
CA GLY A 296 5.52 -3.23 23.92
C GLY A 296 5.33 -3.30 22.40
N TRP A 297 5.67 -4.44 21.80
CA TRP A 297 5.47 -4.68 20.37
C TRP A 297 3.98 -4.67 19.99
N ILE A 298 3.12 -5.34 20.76
CA ILE A 298 1.67 -5.35 20.58
C ILE A 298 1.11 -3.92 20.58
N THR A 299 1.53 -3.11 21.56
CA THR A 299 1.11 -1.70 21.65
C THR A 299 1.52 -0.90 20.40
N SER A 300 2.75 -1.09 19.92
CA SER A 300 3.25 -0.45 18.69
C SER A 300 2.47 -0.89 17.45
N VAL A 301 2.19 -2.19 17.31
CA VAL A 301 1.38 -2.73 16.20
C VAL A 301 -0.02 -2.13 16.21
N ASN A 302 -0.66 -2.06 17.38
CA ASN A 302 -1.98 -1.48 17.54
C ASN A 302 -2.03 0.00 17.14
N GLN A 303 -1.07 0.82 17.61
CA GLN A 303 -0.99 2.24 17.27
C GLN A 303 -0.77 2.46 15.78
N ARG A 304 0.12 1.69 15.15
CA ARG A 304 0.36 1.76 13.70
C ARG A 304 -0.89 1.37 12.91
N ALA A 305 -1.55 0.28 13.30
CA ALA A 305 -2.76 -0.17 12.63
C ALA A 305 -3.90 0.85 12.75
N GLU A 306 -4.07 1.51 13.91
CA GLU A 306 -5.07 2.57 14.10
C GLU A 306 -4.80 3.75 13.16
N ALA A 307 -3.55 4.24 13.09
CA ALA A 307 -3.16 5.34 12.20
C ALA A 307 -3.33 4.96 10.73
N SER A 308 -2.95 3.75 10.35
CA SER A 308 -3.08 3.24 8.99
C SER A 308 -4.54 3.07 8.59
N MET A 309 -5.38 2.53 9.49
CA MET A 309 -6.81 2.38 9.22
C MET A 309 -7.52 3.73 9.13
N GLN A 310 -7.08 4.73 9.89
CA GLN A 310 -7.60 6.08 9.75
C GLN A 310 -7.35 6.63 8.35
N ARG A 311 -6.11 6.55 7.82
CA ARG A 311 -5.79 6.99 6.45
C ARG A 311 -6.57 6.22 5.37
N VAL A 312 -6.74 4.91 5.56
CA VAL A 312 -7.53 4.08 4.65
C VAL A 312 -9.00 4.49 4.68
N ASN A 313 -9.59 4.74 5.86
CA ASN A 313 -10.97 5.20 5.98
C ASN A 313 -11.16 6.58 5.36
N GLU A 314 -10.28 7.55 5.66
CA GLU A 314 -10.31 8.89 5.06
C GLU A 314 -10.31 8.81 3.54
N PHE A 315 -9.53 7.89 2.97
CA PHE A 315 -9.50 7.67 1.53
C PHE A 315 -10.78 7.02 1.00
N LEU A 316 -11.28 5.97 1.64
CA LEU A 316 -12.49 5.26 1.21
C LEU A 316 -13.78 6.09 1.39
N ASP A 317 -13.73 7.11 2.26
CA ASP A 317 -14.83 8.05 2.47
C ASP A 317 -14.84 9.22 1.45
N MET A 318 -13.75 9.38 0.67
CA MET A 318 -13.70 10.35 -0.42
C MET A 318 -14.72 9.96 -1.50
N LYS A 319 -15.53 10.93 -1.92
CA LYS A 319 -16.49 10.73 -3.02
C LYS A 319 -15.96 11.39 -4.27
N SER A 320 -15.98 10.65 -5.38
CA SER A 320 -15.65 11.22 -6.68
C SER A 320 -16.63 12.31 -7.05
N GLU A 321 -16.12 13.45 -7.54
CA GLU A 321 -16.94 14.56 -8.04
C GLU A 321 -17.62 14.16 -9.37
N ILE A 322 -17.06 13.20 -10.12
CA ILE A 322 -17.55 12.76 -11.41
C ILE A 322 -18.20 11.38 -11.27
N ILE A 323 -19.52 11.37 -11.35
CA ILE A 323 -20.31 10.16 -11.21
C ILE A 323 -21.04 9.90 -12.53
N ASN A 324 -21.08 8.65 -12.98
CA ASN A 324 -21.95 8.23 -14.06
C ASN A 324 -23.38 8.05 -13.53
N THR A 325 -24.29 8.91 -13.98
CA THR A 325 -25.69 8.92 -13.55
C THR A 325 -26.63 8.27 -14.56
N ASN A 326 -26.15 8.02 -15.77
CA ASN A 326 -26.96 7.45 -16.86
C ASN A 326 -26.24 6.23 -17.46
N PHE A 327 -26.97 5.16 -17.73
CA PHE A 327 -26.48 3.92 -18.35
C PHE A 327 -27.17 3.60 -19.67
N GLU A 328 -28.00 4.51 -20.20
CA GLU A 328 -28.65 4.32 -21.47
C GLU A 328 -27.65 4.42 -22.63
N ASN A 329 -27.87 3.60 -23.65
CA ASN A 329 -27.09 3.64 -24.88
C ASN A 329 -27.81 4.51 -25.91
N TYR A 330 -27.06 5.43 -26.50
CA TYR A 330 -27.53 6.30 -27.58
C TYR A 330 -26.36 6.65 -28.51
N GLU A 331 -26.68 7.10 -29.71
CA GLU A 331 -25.68 7.50 -30.71
C GLU A 331 -25.15 8.90 -30.38
N ILE A 332 -23.83 9.08 -30.41
CA ILE A 332 -23.18 10.39 -30.28
C ILE A 332 -22.78 10.88 -31.67
N LYS A 333 -23.36 12.01 -32.08
CA LYS A 333 -23.11 12.64 -33.39
C LYS A 333 -21.93 13.59 -33.37
N GLY A 334 -21.66 14.21 -32.20
CA GLY A 334 -20.50 15.06 -31.99
C GLY A 334 -20.75 16.56 -32.15
N ASP A 335 -21.99 17.04 -32.03
CA ASP A 335 -22.26 18.46 -31.83
C ASP A 335 -21.84 18.88 -30.42
N ILE A 336 -21.08 19.97 -30.30
CA ILE A 336 -20.54 20.43 -29.02
C ILE A 336 -20.88 21.91 -28.83
N GLU A 337 -21.36 22.28 -27.64
CA GLU A 337 -21.67 23.68 -27.31
C GLU A 337 -21.20 24.00 -25.89
N PHE A 338 -20.36 25.02 -25.73
CA PHE A 338 -19.96 25.61 -24.45
C PHE A 338 -20.82 26.86 -24.20
N ARG A 339 -21.50 26.93 -23.06
CA ARG A 339 -22.33 28.04 -22.64
C ARG A 339 -21.81 28.66 -21.35
N ASN A 340 -21.17 29.82 -21.45
CA ASN A 340 -20.63 30.60 -20.32
C ASN A 340 -19.80 29.76 -19.35
N VAL A 341 -18.93 28.90 -19.88
CA VAL A 341 -18.15 27.95 -19.10
C VAL A 341 -17.01 28.66 -18.41
N SER A 342 -16.96 28.51 -17.06
CA SER A 342 -15.84 28.94 -16.20
C SER A 342 -15.29 27.74 -15.45
N TYR A 343 -13.99 27.75 -15.23
CA TYR A 343 -13.33 26.72 -14.42
C TYR A 343 -12.22 27.29 -13.55
N ILE A 344 -12.30 26.99 -12.24
CA ILE A 344 -11.31 27.34 -11.24
C ILE A 344 -10.68 26.06 -10.69
N TYR A 345 -9.35 25.96 -10.72
CA TYR A 345 -8.64 24.82 -10.13
C TYR A 345 -8.77 24.84 -8.59
N PRO A 346 -9.42 23.84 -7.95
CA PRO A 346 -9.70 23.88 -6.51
C PRO A 346 -8.45 23.99 -5.63
N ASN A 347 -7.33 23.37 -6.07
CA ASN A 347 -6.10 23.31 -5.28
C ASN A 347 -5.29 24.62 -5.29
N THR A 348 -5.41 25.43 -6.36
CA THR A 348 -4.58 26.63 -6.56
C THR A 348 -5.41 27.92 -6.58
N GLY A 349 -6.74 27.82 -6.73
CA GLY A 349 -7.61 28.98 -6.92
C GLY A 349 -7.44 29.67 -8.28
N ILE A 350 -6.65 29.11 -9.19
CA ILE A 350 -6.38 29.70 -10.50
C ILE A 350 -7.64 29.55 -11.37
N LYS A 351 -8.16 30.69 -11.87
CA LYS A 351 -9.25 30.75 -12.85
C LYS A 351 -8.67 30.47 -14.23
N ALA A 352 -8.87 29.25 -14.72
CA ALA A 352 -8.32 28.80 -16.00
C ALA A 352 -9.20 29.17 -17.18
N LEU A 353 -10.52 29.22 -16.98
CA LEU A 353 -11.51 29.66 -18.00
C LEU A 353 -12.48 30.64 -17.34
N GLU A 354 -12.92 31.65 -18.13
CA GLU A 354 -13.86 32.68 -17.70
C GLU A 354 -14.90 32.95 -18.80
N ASN A 355 -16.16 32.56 -18.54
CA ASN A 355 -17.31 32.78 -19.43
C ASN A 355 -17.07 32.38 -20.89
N VAL A 356 -16.38 31.27 -21.13
CA VAL A 356 -16.05 30.80 -22.47
C VAL A 356 -17.30 30.20 -23.13
N SER A 357 -17.68 30.72 -24.33
CA SER A 357 -18.81 30.24 -25.11
C SER A 357 -18.39 30.03 -26.56
N PHE A 358 -18.65 28.87 -27.12
CA PHE A 358 -18.45 28.52 -28.52
C PHE A 358 -19.23 27.25 -28.85
N SER A 359 -19.42 26.99 -30.15
CA SER A 359 -20.03 25.74 -30.61
C SER A 359 -19.22 25.13 -31.76
N ILE A 360 -19.30 23.81 -31.90
CA ILE A 360 -18.70 23.02 -32.98
C ILE A 360 -19.79 22.10 -33.50
N LYS A 361 -20.01 22.07 -34.80
CA LYS A 361 -20.98 21.16 -35.44
C LYS A 361 -20.34 19.78 -35.66
N SER A 362 -21.19 18.77 -35.70
CA SER A 362 -20.76 17.40 -36.06
C SER A 362 -20.03 17.41 -37.41
N GLY A 363 -18.83 16.82 -37.43
CA GLY A 363 -17.97 16.77 -38.61
C GLY A 363 -17.14 18.03 -38.86
N GLU A 364 -17.27 19.10 -38.04
CA GLU A 364 -16.48 20.34 -38.15
C GLU A 364 -15.12 20.17 -37.46
N SER A 365 -14.08 20.80 -37.98
CA SER A 365 -12.75 20.87 -37.38
C SER A 365 -12.50 22.28 -36.82
N LEU A 366 -12.14 22.34 -35.49
CA LEU A 366 -11.87 23.58 -34.78
C LEU A 366 -10.44 23.61 -34.24
N ALA A 367 -9.67 24.62 -34.62
CA ALA A 367 -8.40 24.93 -33.94
C ALA A 367 -8.64 25.86 -32.74
N ILE A 368 -8.09 25.53 -31.59
CA ILE A 368 -8.09 26.37 -30.39
C ILE A 368 -6.67 26.90 -30.18
N MET A 369 -6.49 28.21 -30.32
CA MET A 369 -5.21 28.88 -30.16
C MET A 369 -5.21 29.83 -28.95
N GLY A 370 -4.05 30.08 -28.38
CA GLY A 370 -3.89 31.06 -27.32
C GLY A 370 -2.53 30.93 -26.64
N LYS A 371 -2.20 31.88 -25.75
CA LYS A 371 -0.97 31.87 -24.99
C LYS A 371 -0.86 30.64 -24.07
N THR A 372 0.36 30.26 -23.70
CA THR A 372 0.55 29.22 -22.68
C THR A 372 -0.12 29.64 -21.38
N GLY A 373 -0.89 28.73 -20.78
CA GLY A 373 -1.61 28.99 -19.53
C GLY A 373 -3.02 29.61 -19.69
N CYS A 374 -3.52 29.89 -20.92
CA CYS A 374 -4.86 30.46 -21.12
C CYS A 374 -6.02 29.45 -21.01
N GLY A 375 -5.77 28.21 -20.56
CA GLY A 375 -6.85 27.25 -20.31
C GLY A 375 -7.15 26.26 -21.46
N LYS A 376 -6.35 26.17 -22.51
CA LYS A 376 -6.58 25.25 -23.65
C LYS A 376 -6.73 23.78 -23.22
N THR A 377 -5.76 23.27 -22.46
CA THR A 377 -5.83 21.91 -21.90
C THR A 377 -7.04 21.72 -20.99
N THR A 378 -7.48 22.77 -20.29
CA THR A 378 -8.67 22.72 -19.44
C THR A 378 -9.93 22.47 -20.27
N ILE A 379 -10.03 23.03 -21.48
CA ILE A 379 -11.13 22.73 -22.41
C ILE A 379 -11.13 21.25 -22.81
N ALA A 380 -9.96 20.67 -23.15
CA ALA A 380 -9.86 19.25 -23.46
C ALA A 380 -10.27 18.35 -22.28
N LEU A 381 -9.84 18.68 -21.05
CA LEU A 381 -10.20 17.93 -19.84
C LEU A 381 -11.71 18.02 -19.55
N LEU A 382 -12.33 19.18 -19.75
CA LEU A 382 -13.78 19.39 -19.63
C LEU A 382 -14.54 18.58 -20.67
N LEU A 383 -14.12 18.61 -21.94
CA LEU A 383 -14.70 17.79 -22.99
C LEU A 383 -14.61 16.30 -22.75
N CYS A 384 -13.49 15.81 -22.23
CA CYS A 384 -13.35 14.41 -21.82
C CYS A 384 -14.14 14.09 -20.53
N ARG A 385 -14.77 15.10 -19.93
CA ARG A 385 -15.39 15.02 -18.59
C ARG A 385 -14.49 14.37 -17.56
N LEU A 386 -13.19 14.73 -17.59
CA LEU A 386 -12.21 14.40 -16.55
C LEU A 386 -12.30 15.36 -15.37
N ILE A 387 -12.88 16.54 -15.62
CA ILE A 387 -13.26 17.58 -14.67
C ILE A 387 -14.62 18.16 -15.11
N ASP A 388 -15.42 18.64 -14.15
CA ASP A 388 -16.69 19.33 -14.44
C ASP A 388 -16.52 20.86 -14.35
N PRO A 389 -17.26 21.68 -15.11
CA PRO A 389 -17.18 23.14 -15.05
C PRO A 389 -17.62 23.65 -13.69
N THR A 390 -16.98 24.74 -13.20
CA THR A 390 -17.37 25.45 -11.98
C THR A 390 -18.65 26.24 -12.17
N GLU A 391 -18.79 26.88 -13.35
CA GLU A 391 -19.98 27.61 -13.79
C GLU A 391 -20.23 27.37 -15.27
N GLY A 392 -21.48 27.57 -15.70
CA GLY A 392 -21.91 27.30 -17.08
C GLY A 392 -22.17 25.82 -17.35
N GLU A 393 -22.38 25.47 -18.59
CA GLU A 393 -22.69 24.11 -19.01
C GLU A 393 -22.04 23.77 -20.36
N ILE A 394 -21.81 22.48 -20.57
CA ILE A 394 -21.31 21.90 -21.81
C ILE A 394 -22.39 20.96 -22.33
N LEU A 395 -22.84 21.20 -23.55
CA LEU A 395 -23.81 20.35 -24.23
C LEU A 395 -23.10 19.51 -25.29
N VAL A 396 -23.50 18.26 -25.41
CA VAL A 396 -23.14 17.37 -26.51
C VAL A 396 -24.44 16.85 -27.12
N ASP A 397 -24.60 17.05 -28.45
CA ASP A 397 -25.82 16.72 -29.17
C ASP A 397 -27.10 17.35 -28.52
N GLY A 398 -26.96 18.56 -27.99
CA GLY A 398 -28.03 19.31 -27.33
C GLY A 398 -28.37 18.89 -25.90
N LYS A 399 -27.71 17.87 -25.37
CA LYS A 399 -27.91 17.36 -24.00
C LYS A 399 -26.72 17.71 -23.11
N ASN A 400 -26.96 18.03 -21.81
CA ASN A 400 -25.89 18.37 -20.89
C ASN A 400 -24.92 17.18 -20.70
N LEU A 401 -23.61 17.46 -20.76
CA LEU A 401 -22.56 16.45 -20.66
C LEU A 401 -22.64 15.64 -19.37
N LYS A 402 -23.16 16.22 -18.29
CA LYS A 402 -23.34 15.51 -16.99
C LYS A 402 -24.42 14.43 -17.05
N GLU A 403 -25.35 14.52 -17.98
CA GLU A 403 -26.48 13.59 -18.16
C GLU A 403 -26.18 12.46 -19.14
N HIS A 404 -25.01 12.49 -19.78
CA HIS A 404 -24.59 11.43 -20.67
C HIS A 404 -24.10 10.20 -19.91
N ASN A 405 -24.28 9.02 -20.54
CA ASN A 405 -23.58 7.82 -20.08
C ASN A 405 -22.07 8.02 -20.29
N LEU A 406 -21.35 8.21 -19.18
CA LEU A 406 -19.93 8.58 -19.19
C LEU A 406 -19.05 7.56 -19.91
N TYR A 407 -19.34 6.25 -19.75
CA TYR A 407 -18.58 5.19 -20.40
C TYR A 407 -18.80 5.22 -21.92
N LEU A 408 -20.05 5.29 -22.35
CA LEU A 408 -20.41 5.38 -23.75
C LEU A 408 -19.81 6.65 -24.38
N TYR A 409 -19.97 7.79 -23.71
CA TYR A 409 -19.44 9.07 -24.20
C TYR A 409 -17.93 9.00 -24.43
N ARG A 410 -17.19 8.47 -23.43
CA ARG A 410 -15.73 8.33 -23.54
C ARG A 410 -15.30 7.31 -24.58
N GLN A 411 -16.13 6.32 -24.92
CA GLN A 411 -15.86 5.43 -26.06
C GLN A 411 -15.86 6.19 -27.40
N HIS A 412 -16.67 7.24 -27.53
CA HIS A 412 -16.76 8.08 -28.73
C HIS A 412 -15.69 9.19 -28.76
N ILE A 413 -14.84 9.34 -27.75
CA ILE A 413 -13.77 10.32 -27.73
C ILE A 413 -12.42 9.68 -27.98
N GLY A 414 -11.66 10.19 -28.95
CA GLY A 414 -10.22 9.96 -29.09
C GLY A 414 -9.48 11.17 -28.50
N TYR A 415 -8.76 10.98 -27.43
CA TYR A 415 -7.98 12.03 -26.77
C TYR A 415 -6.49 11.74 -26.85
N VAL A 416 -5.73 12.68 -27.41
CA VAL A 416 -4.27 12.64 -27.47
C VAL A 416 -3.73 13.75 -26.56
N PRO A 417 -3.22 13.42 -25.37
CA PRO A 417 -2.75 14.41 -24.42
C PRO A 417 -1.41 15.04 -24.84
N GLN A 418 -1.10 16.19 -24.27
CA GLN A 418 0.18 16.89 -24.48
C GLN A 418 1.36 16.03 -24.04
N GLU A 419 1.28 15.40 -22.86
CA GLU A 419 2.29 14.45 -22.39
C GLU A 419 1.90 13.03 -22.80
N SER A 420 2.69 12.45 -23.72
CA SER A 420 2.47 11.08 -24.19
C SER A 420 2.84 10.06 -23.12
N TYR A 421 1.86 9.28 -22.66
CA TYR A 421 2.06 8.20 -21.71
C TYR A 421 1.90 6.84 -22.39
N LEU A 422 2.92 5.99 -22.23
CA LEU A 422 2.88 4.59 -22.67
C LEU A 422 3.04 3.67 -21.46
N PHE A 423 2.25 2.61 -21.45
CA PHE A 423 2.39 1.54 -20.46
C PHE A 423 3.65 0.72 -20.74
N SER A 424 4.23 0.15 -19.69
CA SER A 424 5.37 -0.78 -19.81
C SER A 424 4.91 -2.12 -20.39
N ASP A 425 4.65 -2.11 -21.68
CA ASP A 425 4.09 -3.21 -22.45
C ASP A 425 4.62 -3.12 -23.91
N THR A 426 4.19 -4.02 -24.78
CA THR A 426 4.53 -3.97 -26.19
C THR A 426 3.94 -2.74 -26.90
N ILE A 427 4.50 -2.36 -28.05
CA ILE A 427 3.93 -1.31 -28.91
C ILE A 427 2.53 -1.71 -29.36
N GLU A 428 2.34 -2.97 -29.74
CA GLU A 428 1.05 -3.55 -30.10
C GLU A 428 -0.01 -3.34 -29.03
N ASN A 429 0.26 -3.72 -27.78
CA ASN A 429 -0.64 -3.56 -26.65
C ASN A 429 -0.90 -2.07 -26.32
N ASN A 430 0.12 -1.24 -26.50
CA ASN A 430 -0.05 0.20 -26.31
C ASN A 430 -0.98 0.83 -27.34
N ILE A 431 -0.91 0.45 -28.61
CA ILE A 431 -1.86 0.94 -29.65
C ILE A 431 -3.24 0.33 -29.43
N GLY A 432 -3.30 -1.00 -29.21
CA GLY A 432 -4.53 -1.76 -29.04
C GLY A 432 -5.27 -1.49 -27.72
N PHE A 433 -4.67 -0.75 -26.78
CA PHE A 433 -5.21 -0.51 -25.43
C PHE A 433 -6.65 0.01 -25.41
N ALA A 434 -7.06 0.70 -26.45
CA ALA A 434 -8.35 1.39 -26.51
C ALA A 434 -9.53 0.50 -26.97
N ILE A 435 -9.28 -0.76 -27.33
CA ILE A 435 -10.29 -1.72 -27.82
C ILE A 435 -10.09 -3.09 -27.14
N ASP A 436 -11.17 -3.83 -26.91
CA ASP A 436 -11.15 -5.07 -26.13
C ASP A 436 -10.41 -6.22 -26.84
N THR A 437 -10.53 -6.33 -28.15
CA THR A 437 -9.95 -7.41 -28.97
C THR A 437 -9.19 -6.84 -30.16
N PRO A 438 -7.97 -6.30 -29.93
CA PRO A 438 -7.18 -5.74 -31.01
C PRO A 438 -6.69 -6.84 -31.97
N ASN A 439 -6.94 -6.63 -33.30
CA ASN A 439 -6.33 -7.43 -34.34
C ASN A 439 -5.06 -6.71 -34.84
N ILE A 440 -3.99 -7.45 -35.11
CA ILE A 440 -2.71 -6.90 -35.55
C ILE A 440 -2.86 -6.08 -36.85
N ASP A 441 -3.69 -6.52 -37.79
CA ASP A 441 -3.93 -5.79 -39.04
C ASP A 441 -4.57 -4.41 -38.79
N THR A 442 -5.48 -4.35 -37.82
CA THR A 442 -6.10 -3.11 -37.37
C THR A 442 -5.07 -2.20 -36.70
N ILE A 443 -4.20 -2.75 -35.86
CA ILE A 443 -3.12 -2.01 -35.21
C ILE A 443 -2.18 -1.42 -36.25
N ILE A 444 -1.74 -2.21 -37.24
CA ILE A 444 -0.87 -1.77 -38.34
C ILE A 444 -1.56 -0.66 -39.16
N LYS A 445 -2.85 -0.81 -39.45
CA LYS A 445 -3.61 0.23 -40.17
C LYS A 445 -3.52 1.57 -39.46
N TYR A 446 -3.81 1.62 -38.14
CA TYR A 446 -3.80 2.88 -37.40
C TYR A 446 -2.38 3.38 -37.09
N ALA A 447 -1.39 2.50 -37.00
CA ALA A 447 0.01 2.90 -36.96
C ALA A 447 0.47 3.60 -38.26
N LYS A 448 -0.02 3.14 -39.43
CA LYS A 448 0.21 3.81 -40.73
C LYS A 448 -0.44 5.17 -40.80
N ILE A 449 -1.71 5.31 -40.34
CA ILE A 449 -2.42 6.60 -40.29
C ILE A 449 -1.65 7.58 -39.40
N ALA A 450 -1.12 7.13 -38.26
CA ALA A 450 -0.31 7.93 -37.37
C ALA A 450 1.16 8.11 -37.80
N ASP A 451 1.52 7.67 -39.00
CA ASP A 451 2.87 7.77 -39.61
C ASP A 451 4.00 7.21 -38.70
N VAL A 452 3.74 6.09 -37.98
CA VAL A 452 4.71 5.46 -37.06
C VAL A 452 5.09 4.03 -37.46
N ASP A 453 4.36 3.40 -38.37
CA ASP A 453 4.58 2.02 -38.82
C ASP A 453 6.02 1.76 -39.30
N LYS A 454 6.56 2.65 -40.14
CA LYS A 454 7.93 2.55 -40.67
C LYS A 454 8.95 2.47 -39.54
N ASN A 455 8.80 3.29 -38.49
CA ASN A 455 9.72 3.26 -37.35
C ASN A 455 9.54 2.02 -36.49
N ILE A 456 8.32 1.47 -36.39
CA ILE A 456 8.07 0.24 -35.63
C ILE A 456 8.72 -0.96 -36.31
N ILE A 457 8.66 -1.05 -37.64
CA ILE A 457 9.26 -2.13 -38.42
C ILE A 457 10.79 -2.16 -38.29
N GLU A 458 11.44 -1.02 -38.06
CA GLU A 458 12.90 -0.93 -37.86
C GLU A 458 13.36 -1.55 -36.53
N PHE A 459 12.47 -1.71 -35.53
CA PHE A 459 12.84 -2.39 -34.30
C PHE A 459 12.99 -3.91 -34.51
N LYS A 460 13.90 -4.52 -33.76
CA LYS A 460 14.19 -5.96 -33.87
C LYS A 460 12.94 -6.82 -33.70
N ASP A 461 12.10 -6.49 -32.73
CA ASP A 461 10.89 -7.23 -32.40
C ASP A 461 9.62 -6.53 -32.92
N GLN A 462 9.77 -5.52 -33.79
CA GLN A 462 8.70 -4.77 -34.45
C GLN A 462 7.58 -4.37 -33.45
N TYR A 463 6.32 -4.73 -33.72
CA TYR A 463 5.16 -4.43 -32.85
C TYR A 463 5.23 -5.10 -31.48
N HIS A 464 5.98 -6.21 -31.33
CA HIS A 464 6.21 -6.89 -30.05
C HIS A 464 7.30 -6.24 -29.18
N THR A 465 7.91 -5.16 -29.67
CA THR A 465 8.95 -4.44 -28.91
C THR A 465 8.38 -3.88 -27.62
N MET A 466 9.01 -4.22 -26.49
CA MET A 466 8.68 -3.67 -25.16
C MET A 466 9.17 -2.23 -25.06
N VAL A 467 8.28 -1.31 -24.70
CA VAL A 467 8.61 0.14 -24.65
C VAL A 467 9.26 0.61 -23.35
N GLY A 468 9.36 -0.28 -22.35
CA GLY A 468 9.91 0.06 -21.03
C GLY A 468 9.04 1.03 -20.23
N GLU A 469 9.51 1.40 -19.03
CA GLU A 469 8.77 2.31 -18.16
C GLU A 469 8.62 3.68 -18.81
N ARG A 470 7.36 4.15 -18.96
CA ARG A 470 6.99 5.40 -19.65
C ARG A 470 7.57 5.54 -21.07
N GLY A 471 7.88 4.42 -21.72
CA GLY A 471 8.41 4.42 -23.08
C GLY A 471 9.82 4.98 -23.22
N VAL A 472 10.70 4.81 -22.24
CA VAL A 472 12.07 5.37 -22.22
C VAL A 472 12.87 5.06 -23.49
N MET A 473 12.58 3.94 -24.16
CA MET A 473 13.30 3.49 -25.36
C MET A 473 12.89 4.23 -26.65
N LEU A 474 11.81 5.02 -26.62
CA LEU A 474 11.27 5.71 -27.80
C LEU A 474 11.56 7.21 -27.77
N SER A 475 11.73 7.80 -28.95
CA SER A 475 11.79 9.26 -29.07
C SER A 475 10.45 9.92 -28.70
N GLY A 476 10.43 11.20 -28.34
CA GLY A 476 9.23 11.95 -28.03
C GLY A 476 8.20 11.89 -29.15
N GLY A 477 8.61 12.08 -30.41
CA GLY A 477 7.74 12.00 -31.58
C GLY A 477 7.19 10.59 -31.83
N GLN A 478 7.97 9.53 -31.59
CA GLN A 478 7.48 8.14 -31.69
C GLN A 478 6.41 7.86 -30.64
N LYS A 479 6.63 8.25 -29.36
CA LYS A 479 5.63 8.11 -28.30
C LYS A 479 4.33 8.81 -28.68
N GLN A 480 4.43 10.01 -29.19
CA GLN A 480 3.27 10.82 -29.55
C GLN A 480 2.46 10.18 -30.67
N ARG A 481 3.14 9.68 -31.72
CA ARG A 481 2.47 8.98 -32.83
C ARG A 481 1.82 7.66 -32.40
N ILE A 482 2.41 6.93 -31.45
CA ILE A 482 1.77 5.74 -30.83
C ILE A 482 0.51 6.14 -30.06
N CYS A 483 0.54 7.25 -29.31
CA CYS A 483 -0.66 7.78 -28.63
C CYS A 483 -1.74 8.23 -29.63
N ILE A 484 -1.35 8.78 -30.79
CA ILE A 484 -2.27 9.12 -31.87
C ILE A 484 -2.92 7.83 -32.42
N ALA A 485 -2.14 6.81 -32.77
CA ALA A 485 -2.65 5.52 -33.23
C ALA A 485 -3.63 4.91 -32.22
N ARG A 486 -3.31 4.95 -30.91
CA ARG A 486 -4.18 4.53 -29.79
C ARG A 486 -5.51 5.27 -29.75
N ALA A 487 -5.50 6.56 -29.98
CA ALA A 487 -6.73 7.36 -29.99
C ALA A 487 -7.59 7.07 -31.23
N LEU A 488 -6.97 6.85 -32.38
CA LEU A 488 -7.64 6.61 -33.66
C LEU A 488 -8.26 5.22 -33.80
N ILE A 489 -7.64 4.18 -33.19
CA ILE A 489 -8.10 2.79 -33.31
C ILE A 489 -9.51 2.56 -32.75
N LYS A 490 -9.95 3.42 -31.82
CA LYS A 490 -11.34 3.44 -31.32
C LYS A 490 -12.38 3.86 -32.36
N GLN A 491 -11.97 4.44 -33.46
CA GLN A 491 -12.85 5.11 -34.45
C GLN A 491 -13.77 6.17 -33.79
N PRO A 492 -13.20 7.11 -33.03
CA PRO A 492 -14.00 8.03 -32.23
C PRO A 492 -14.84 8.94 -33.10
N THR A 493 -15.97 9.44 -32.56
CA THR A 493 -16.81 10.49 -33.20
C THR A 493 -16.20 11.88 -32.98
N ILE A 494 -15.57 12.09 -31.82
CA ILE A 494 -14.89 13.34 -31.43
C ILE A 494 -13.41 13.05 -31.21
N LEU A 495 -12.54 13.78 -31.89
CA LEU A 495 -11.09 13.63 -31.79
C LEU A 495 -10.46 14.90 -31.23
N ILE A 496 -9.73 14.80 -30.14
CA ILE A 496 -9.12 15.93 -29.42
C ILE A 496 -7.62 15.76 -29.41
N PHE A 497 -6.89 16.71 -30.01
CA PHE A 497 -5.43 16.81 -29.93
C PHE A 497 -5.06 17.97 -29.01
N ASP A 498 -4.46 17.67 -27.86
CA ASP A 498 -4.04 18.67 -26.89
C ASP A 498 -2.53 18.93 -27.01
N ASP A 499 -2.16 19.92 -27.85
CA ASP A 499 -0.80 20.31 -28.20
C ASP A 499 0.12 19.13 -28.57
N SER A 500 -0.51 18.04 -29.00
CA SER A 500 0.15 16.74 -29.19
C SER A 500 0.85 16.61 -30.55
N LEU A 501 0.69 17.56 -31.46
CA LEU A 501 1.43 17.60 -32.73
C LEU A 501 2.68 18.46 -32.65
N SER A 502 2.88 19.23 -31.57
CA SER A 502 3.97 20.20 -31.43
C SER A 502 5.37 19.59 -31.35
N ALA A 503 5.49 18.33 -30.92
CA ALA A 503 6.78 17.61 -30.87
C ALA A 503 7.13 16.91 -32.19
N LEU A 504 6.28 17.04 -33.22
CA LEU A 504 6.51 16.49 -34.54
C LEU A 504 7.12 17.54 -35.47
N ASP A 505 7.87 17.08 -36.46
CA ASP A 505 8.28 17.93 -37.57
C ASP A 505 7.09 18.25 -38.48
N SER A 506 7.16 19.34 -39.20
CA SER A 506 6.05 19.85 -40.02
C SER A 506 5.59 18.88 -41.13
N GLN A 507 6.50 18.04 -41.66
CA GLN A 507 6.14 17.06 -42.68
C GLN A 507 5.33 15.92 -42.09
N THR A 508 5.79 15.35 -40.96
CA THR A 508 5.08 14.28 -40.23
C THR A 508 3.72 14.75 -39.73
N GLU A 509 3.62 15.97 -39.20
CA GLU A 509 2.34 16.57 -38.80
C GLU A 509 1.38 16.68 -39.99
N SER A 510 1.87 17.17 -41.11
CA SER A 510 1.08 17.28 -42.38
C SER A 510 0.58 15.93 -42.86
N ASN A 511 1.45 14.91 -42.84
CA ASN A 511 1.08 13.56 -43.25
C ASN A 511 -0.03 13.00 -42.34
N ILE A 512 0.10 13.15 -41.03
CA ILE A 512 -0.91 12.65 -40.08
C ILE A 512 -2.28 13.33 -40.30
N ILE A 513 -2.30 14.66 -40.42
CA ILE A 513 -3.55 15.39 -40.65
C ILE A 513 -4.20 14.98 -41.99
N ASN A 514 -3.41 14.82 -43.04
CA ASN A 514 -3.93 14.36 -44.34
C ASN A 514 -4.49 12.92 -44.24
N ASN A 515 -3.74 12.00 -43.62
CA ASN A 515 -4.18 10.61 -43.42
C ASN A 515 -5.49 10.55 -42.63
N ILE A 516 -5.62 11.40 -41.58
CA ILE A 516 -6.85 11.50 -40.79
C ILE A 516 -8.01 11.98 -41.63
N ASN A 517 -7.84 13.04 -42.41
CA ASN A 517 -8.90 13.61 -43.28
C ASN A 517 -9.34 12.65 -44.39
N GLU A 518 -8.43 11.83 -44.92
CA GLU A 518 -8.74 10.84 -45.96
C GLU A 518 -9.43 9.59 -45.42
N GLU A 519 -8.94 9.06 -44.31
CA GLU A 519 -9.36 7.76 -43.74
C GLU A 519 -10.49 7.88 -42.71
N ILE A 520 -10.67 9.06 -42.10
CA ILE A 520 -11.61 9.28 -40.99
C ILE A 520 -12.56 10.45 -41.33
N LYS A 521 -13.51 10.19 -42.21
CA LYS A 521 -14.51 11.20 -42.64
C LYS A 521 -15.59 11.43 -41.59
N ASN A 522 -16.17 12.64 -41.59
CA ASN A 522 -17.32 13.03 -40.74
C ASN A 522 -17.05 12.95 -39.23
N LYS A 523 -15.82 13.32 -38.76
CA LYS A 523 -15.48 13.39 -37.34
C LYS A 523 -15.33 14.82 -36.87
N THR A 524 -15.81 15.12 -35.68
CA THR A 524 -15.56 16.41 -35.04
C THR A 524 -14.12 16.43 -34.51
N ILE A 525 -13.30 17.36 -35.01
CA ILE A 525 -11.88 17.44 -34.68
C ILE A 525 -11.62 18.73 -33.89
N ILE A 526 -10.95 18.60 -32.76
CA ILE A 526 -10.51 19.74 -31.94
C ILE A 526 -8.99 19.67 -31.83
N LEU A 527 -8.33 20.66 -32.45
CA LEU A 527 -6.89 20.80 -32.43
C LEU A 527 -6.49 21.95 -31.53
N ILE A 528 -5.94 21.64 -30.36
CA ILE A 528 -5.32 22.63 -29.49
C ILE A 528 -3.86 22.77 -29.90
N THR A 529 -3.47 23.97 -30.30
CA THR A 529 -2.10 24.21 -30.76
C THR A 529 -1.66 25.67 -30.51
N HIS A 530 -0.36 25.89 -30.53
CA HIS A 530 0.26 27.20 -30.51
C HIS A 530 0.91 27.54 -31.88
N ARG A 531 0.90 26.61 -32.85
CA ARG A 531 1.45 26.78 -34.19
C ARG A 531 0.38 27.25 -35.18
N GLU A 532 0.62 28.36 -35.86
CA GLU A 532 -0.30 28.88 -36.89
C GLU A 532 -0.39 27.95 -38.10
N SER A 533 0.71 27.32 -38.50
CA SER A 533 0.74 26.39 -39.64
C SER A 533 -0.21 25.18 -39.47
N SER A 534 -0.44 24.74 -38.25
CA SER A 534 -1.37 23.63 -37.98
C SER A 534 -2.84 24.02 -38.15
N THR A 535 -3.15 25.33 -38.09
CA THR A 535 -4.53 25.82 -38.14
C THR A 535 -5.06 26.04 -39.56
N GLU A 536 -4.20 26.16 -40.56
CA GLU A 536 -4.56 26.42 -41.97
C GLU A 536 -5.49 25.35 -42.58
N ARG A 537 -5.52 24.17 -41.97
CA ARG A 537 -6.31 23.02 -42.44
C ARG A 537 -7.59 22.77 -41.63
N MET A 538 -7.88 23.65 -40.68
CA MET A 538 -9.07 23.57 -39.83
C MET A 538 -10.15 24.52 -40.37
N ASP A 539 -11.42 24.11 -40.23
CA ASP A 539 -12.57 24.90 -40.75
C ASP A 539 -12.70 26.23 -40.00
N ARG A 540 -12.36 26.23 -38.70
CA ARG A 540 -12.47 27.44 -37.86
C ARG A 540 -11.33 27.53 -36.82
N ILE A 541 -11.06 28.76 -36.42
CA ILE A 541 -10.08 29.08 -35.40
C ILE A 541 -10.75 29.83 -34.24
N LEU A 542 -10.60 29.34 -33.02
CA LEU A 542 -10.98 30.00 -31.78
C LEU A 542 -9.71 30.53 -31.11
N LYS A 543 -9.63 31.83 -30.87
CA LYS A 543 -8.52 32.43 -30.07
C LYS A 543 -9.00 32.69 -28.64
N LEU A 544 -8.29 32.12 -27.66
CA LEU A 544 -8.55 32.28 -26.22
C LEU A 544 -7.71 33.40 -25.64
#